data_706c48b21a44e0dfd35801d9b1f4b6ba
#
_entry.id   706c48b21a44e0dfd35801d9b1f4b6ba
#
_cell.length_a   1.000
_cell.length_b   1.000
_cell.length_c   1.000
_cell.angle_alpha   90.00
_cell.angle_beta   90.00
_cell.angle_gamma   90.00
#
_symmetry.space_group_name_H-M   'P 1'
#
loop_
_entity.id
_entity.type
_entity.pdbx_description
1 polymer ?
#
loop_
_entity_poly.entity_id
_entity_poly.type
_entity_poly.pdbx_seq_one_letter_code
_entity_poly.pdbx_strand_id
1 'polypeptide(L)'
;GNVAIMVLSKLGYNVTAATGKPDQAEALKKLGATTIIDRKEFEEEPKLLGKGIWDGVVDTVGGNILAHAISQTKHSGIVAACGNAGGIKLNTNVMPFILRSVKLWGIDSVAVSAKRREFVWSQVTSLIDFNVLNDTVKVISMKELLDIFPNMLKGQTFGRIVVDVNK
;
A
#
# COMPACT_ATOMS: atom_id res chain seq x y z
N GLY A 1 -0.44 -3.41 0.34
CA GLY A 1 -1.54 -2.89 -0.46
C GLY A 1 -2.88 -3.59 -0.24
N ASN A 2 -3.00 -4.92 -0.46
CA ASN A 2 -4.29 -5.63 -0.50
C ASN A 2 -5.16 -5.40 0.74
N VAL A 3 -4.61 -5.56 1.93
CA VAL A 3 -5.35 -5.34 3.19
C VAL A 3 -5.81 -3.88 3.33
N ALA A 4 -4.99 -2.91 2.93
CA ALA A 4 -5.38 -1.51 2.98
C ALA A 4 -6.56 -1.21 2.03
N ILE A 5 -6.57 -1.81 0.83
CA ILE A 5 -7.68 -1.69 -0.12
C ILE A 5 -8.97 -2.21 0.52
N MET A 6 -8.95 -3.41 1.09
CA MET A 6 -10.12 -4.03 1.71
C MET A 6 -10.66 -3.20 2.88
N VAL A 7 -9.78 -2.80 3.79
CA VAL A 7 -10.16 -2.02 4.98
C VAL A 7 -10.77 -0.67 4.57
N LEU A 8 -10.12 0.07 3.68
CA LEU A 8 -10.61 1.37 3.24
C LEU A 8 -11.93 1.25 2.47
N SER A 9 -12.06 0.27 1.60
CA SER A 9 -13.30 0.00 0.87
C SER A 9 -14.44 -0.36 1.84
N LYS A 10 -14.19 -1.21 2.82
CA LYS A 10 -15.17 -1.61 3.84
C LYS A 10 -15.62 -0.42 4.71
N LEU A 11 -14.74 0.56 4.91
CA LEU A 11 -15.05 1.81 5.60
C LEU A 11 -15.77 2.83 4.71
N GLY A 12 -16.09 2.50 3.46
CA GLY A 12 -16.85 3.34 2.54
C GLY A 12 -16.02 4.36 1.74
N TYR A 13 -14.68 4.24 1.72
CA TYR A 13 -13.85 5.10 0.91
C TYR A 13 -13.82 4.65 -0.55
N ASN A 14 -13.73 5.60 -1.47
CA ASN A 14 -13.40 5.33 -2.88
C ASN A 14 -11.91 5.06 -3.00
N VAL A 15 -11.55 3.81 -3.23
CA VAL A 15 -10.16 3.37 -3.20
C VAL A 15 -9.56 3.32 -4.61
N THR A 16 -8.54 4.11 -4.85
CA THR A 16 -7.69 4.01 -6.04
C THR A 16 -6.45 3.19 -5.71
N ALA A 17 -6.22 2.10 -6.43
CA ALA A 17 -5.03 1.27 -6.28
C ALA A 17 -4.02 1.56 -7.39
N ALA A 18 -2.81 1.99 -7.02
CA ALA A 18 -1.68 2.12 -7.94
C ALA A 18 -0.92 0.79 -8.03
N THR A 19 -0.77 0.24 -9.23
CA THR A 19 -0.07 -1.02 -9.46
C THR A 19 0.83 -0.97 -10.68
N GLY A 20 1.98 -1.63 -10.63
CA GLY A 20 2.82 -1.92 -11.81
C GLY A 20 2.48 -3.25 -12.49
N LYS A 21 1.35 -3.86 -12.13
CA LYS A 21 0.90 -5.17 -12.64
C LYS A 21 -0.53 -5.04 -13.17
N PRO A 22 -0.72 -4.60 -14.41
CA PRO A 22 -2.05 -4.39 -14.98
C PRO A 22 -2.89 -5.67 -15.06
N ASP A 23 -2.26 -6.83 -15.18
CA ASP A 23 -2.87 -8.16 -15.14
C ASP A 23 -3.58 -8.46 -13.81
N GLN A 24 -3.23 -7.75 -12.73
CA GLN A 24 -3.84 -7.91 -11.41
C GLN A 24 -5.02 -6.95 -11.14
N ALA A 25 -5.42 -6.16 -12.13
CA ALA A 25 -6.47 -5.15 -11.97
C ALA A 25 -7.78 -5.74 -11.44
N GLU A 26 -8.24 -6.87 -12.01
CA GLU A 26 -9.49 -7.51 -11.58
C GLU A 26 -9.40 -8.06 -10.15
N ALA A 27 -8.25 -8.61 -9.74
CA ALA A 27 -8.04 -9.04 -8.37
C ALA A 27 -8.08 -7.87 -7.38
N LEU A 28 -7.49 -6.71 -7.74
CA LEU A 28 -7.54 -5.51 -6.92
C LEU A 28 -8.96 -4.93 -6.81
N LYS A 29 -9.75 -4.99 -7.89
CA LYS A 29 -11.17 -4.61 -7.85
C LYS A 29 -11.99 -5.51 -6.94
N LYS A 30 -11.77 -6.84 -6.99
CA LYS A 30 -12.41 -7.79 -6.06
C LYS A 30 -12.09 -7.48 -4.60
N LEU A 31 -10.90 -6.96 -4.30
CA LEU A 31 -10.51 -6.50 -2.97
C LEU A 31 -11.20 -5.17 -2.56
N GLY A 32 -11.88 -4.50 -3.49
CA GLY A 32 -12.63 -3.27 -3.23
C GLY A 32 -12.03 -2.00 -3.84
N ALA A 33 -11.01 -2.09 -4.70
CA ALA A 33 -10.54 -0.92 -5.44
C ALA A 33 -11.58 -0.49 -6.49
N THR A 34 -11.96 0.78 -6.47
CA THR A 34 -12.90 1.38 -7.44
C THR A 34 -12.19 1.83 -8.71
N THR A 35 -10.92 2.20 -8.59
CA THR A 35 -10.09 2.68 -9.70
C THR A 35 -8.71 2.04 -9.64
N ILE A 36 -8.16 1.71 -10.80
CA ILE A 36 -6.79 1.20 -10.94
C ILE A 36 -6.01 2.20 -11.80
N ILE A 37 -4.81 2.55 -11.33
CA ILE A 37 -3.88 3.44 -12.05
C ILE A 37 -2.52 2.75 -12.21
N ASP A 38 -1.82 3.08 -13.29
CA ASP A 38 -0.47 2.55 -13.49
C ASP A 38 0.52 3.28 -12.56
N ARG A 39 1.24 2.52 -11.76
CA ARG A 39 2.26 3.05 -10.86
C ARG A 39 3.37 3.81 -11.60
N LYS A 40 3.64 3.46 -12.86
CA LYS A 40 4.66 4.10 -13.69
C LYS A 40 4.44 5.60 -13.87
N GLU A 41 3.17 6.06 -13.79
CA GLU A 41 2.85 7.49 -13.87
C GLU A 41 3.49 8.32 -12.73
N PHE A 42 3.97 7.66 -11.67
CA PHE A 42 4.53 8.27 -10.46
C PHE A 42 6.01 7.96 -10.25
N GLU A 43 6.69 7.37 -11.22
CA GLU A 43 8.12 7.00 -11.10
C GLU A 43 9.05 8.18 -11.38
N GLU A 44 8.61 9.17 -12.15
CA GLU A 44 9.35 10.41 -12.41
C GLU A 44 9.31 11.37 -11.23
N GLU A 45 10.08 12.46 -11.33
CA GLU A 45 10.09 13.51 -10.31
C GLU A 45 8.74 14.22 -10.23
N PRO A 46 8.13 14.38 -9.03
CA PRO A 46 6.84 15.04 -8.90
C PRO A 46 6.95 16.56 -9.13
N LYS A 47 5.83 17.17 -9.54
CA LYS A 47 5.67 18.61 -9.48
C LYS A 47 5.78 19.10 -8.04
N LEU A 48 6.30 20.30 -7.82
CA LEU A 48 6.41 20.93 -6.49
C LEU A 48 5.09 20.89 -5.72
N LEU A 49 3.97 21.15 -6.42
CA LEU A 49 2.62 21.06 -5.88
C LEU A 49 1.69 20.59 -7.02
N GLY A 50 1.31 19.32 -6.99
CA GLY A 50 0.38 18.74 -7.95
C GLY A 50 -1.07 19.13 -7.68
N LYS A 51 -2.00 18.69 -8.54
CA LYS A 51 -3.44 18.84 -8.29
C LYS A 51 -3.82 17.97 -7.06
N GLY A 52 -4.48 18.58 -6.08
CA GLY A 52 -4.98 17.86 -4.90
C GLY A 52 -6.13 16.93 -5.27
N ILE A 53 -5.86 15.63 -5.28
CA ILE A 53 -6.83 14.59 -5.67
C ILE A 53 -7.04 13.53 -4.59
N TRP A 54 -6.09 13.35 -3.68
CA TRP A 54 -6.16 12.33 -2.62
C TRP A 54 -6.55 12.92 -1.27
N ASP A 55 -7.56 12.38 -0.62
CA ASP A 55 -7.91 12.71 0.76
C ASP A 55 -6.98 12.01 1.75
N GLY A 56 -6.54 10.80 1.42
CA GLY A 56 -5.57 10.02 2.17
C GLY A 56 -4.81 9.04 1.28
N VAL A 57 -3.58 8.70 1.66
CA VAL A 57 -2.74 7.74 0.95
C VAL A 57 -2.12 6.75 1.94
N VAL A 58 -2.08 5.48 1.54
CA VAL A 58 -1.26 4.45 2.21
C VAL A 58 -0.11 4.10 1.26
N ASP A 59 1.10 4.51 1.61
CA ASP A 59 2.29 4.26 0.82
C ASP A 59 3.10 3.09 1.38
N THR A 60 3.44 2.14 0.50
CA THR A 60 4.30 0.99 0.78
C THR A 60 5.57 0.99 -0.07
N VAL A 61 5.78 2.03 -0.87
CA VAL A 61 6.79 2.05 -1.93
C VAL A 61 7.92 3.02 -1.64
N GLY A 62 7.61 4.21 -1.11
CA GLY A 62 8.61 5.25 -0.90
C GLY A 62 9.05 5.93 -2.21
N GLY A 63 10.22 6.56 -2.18
CA GLY A 63 10.82 7.19 -3.37
C GLY A 63 9.94 8.27 -4.01
N ASN A 64 9.99 8.36 -5.34
CA ASN A 64 9.21 9.32 -6.11
C ASN A 64 7.71 9.09 -5.99
N ILE A 65 7.25 7.84 -5.83
CA ILE A 65 5.83 7.53 -5.65
C ILE A 65 5.28 8.18 -4.38
N LEU A 66 6.00 8.09 -3.27
CA LEU A 66 5.64 8.79 -2.03
C LEU A 66 5.67 10.31 -2.23
N ALA A 67 6.66 10.84 -2.93
CA ALA A 67 6.76 12.28 -3.22
C ALA A 67 5.58 12.77 -4.08
N HIS A 68 5.16 12.01 -5.09
CA HIS A 68 3.93 12.27 -5.86
C HIS A 68 2.69 12.26 -4.98
N ALA A 69 2.54 11.24 -4.13
CA ALA A 69 1.42 11.12 -3.20
C ALA A 69 1.30 12.37 -2.32
N ILE A 70 2.41 12.84 -1.74
CA ILE A 70 2.45 14.06 -0.92
C ILE A 70 2.03 15.28 -1.76
N SER A 71 2.60 15.47 -2.96
CA SER A 71 2.32 16.62 -3.81
C SER A 71 0.87 16.69 -4.29
N GLN A 72 0.18 15.55 -4.38
CA GLN A 72 -1.19 15.42 -4.88
C GLN A 72 -2.22 15.23 -3.76
N THR A 73 -1.81 15.28 -2.51
CA THR A 73 -2.75 15.20 -1.38
C THR A 73 -3.50 16.52 -1.22
N LYS A 74 -4.81 16.44 -0.96
CA LYS A 74 -5.70 17.57 -0.72
C LYS A 74 -5.37 18.28 0.59
N HIS A 75 -6.00 19.43 0.80
CA HIS A 75 -5.91 20.20 2.05
C HIS A 75 -6.29 19.33 3.27
N SER A 76 -5.45 19.36 4.29
CA SER A 76 -5.57 18.58 5.54
C SER A 76 -5.50 17.07 5.39
N GLY A 77 -5.21 16.55 4.17
CA GLY A 77 -5.09 15.13 3.92
C GLY A 77 -3.87 14.49 4.59
N ILE A 78 -3.85 13.15 4.61
CA ILE A 78 -2.82 12.39 5.30
C ILE A 78 -2.17 11.35 4.37
N VAL A 79 -0.86 11.22 4.48
CA VAL A 79 -0.06 10.18 3.81
C VAL A 79 0.57 9.29 4.88
N ALA A 80 0.15 8.02 4.95
CA ALA A 80 0.71 7.02 5.85
C ALA A 80 1.81 6.25 5.11
N ALA A 81 3.06 6.51 5.46
CA ALA A 81 4.23 5.84 4.89
C ALA A 81 4.62 4.63 5.74
N CYS A 82 4.49 3.42 5.19
CA CYS A 82 4.73 2.16 5.91
C CYS A 82 5.69 1.22 5.17
N GLY A 83 6.31 1.64 4.07
CA GLY A 83 7.27 0.82 3.32
C GLY A 83 8.16 1.64 2.39
N ASN A 84 9.18 0.97 1.84
CA ASN A 84 10.21 1.59 1.01
C ASN A 84 10.66 0.67 -0.14
N ALA A 85 9.75 -0.15 -0.67
CA ALA A 85 10.08 -1.14 -1.71
C ALA A 85 10.67 -0.53 -3.00
N GLY A 86 10.38 0.74 -3.29
CA GLY A 86 10.92 1.48 -4.44
C GLY A 86 12.06 2.45 -4.09
N GLY A 87 12.42 2.58 -2.81
CA GLY A 87 13.53 3.40 -2.38
C GLY A 87 13.31 4.11 -1.06
N ILE A 88 14.41 4.49 -0.40
CA ILE A 88 14.41 5.14 0.92
C ILE A 88 14.48 6.68 0.84
N LYS A 89 14.88 7.20 -0.31
CA LYS A 89 14.99 8.66 -0.50
C LYS A 89 13.60 9.26 -0.74
N LEU A 90 13.33 10.39 -0.10
CA LEU A 90 12.12 11.16 -0.30
C LEU A 90 12.48 12.53 -0.90
N ASN A 91 12.25 12.67 -2.20
CA ASN A 91 12.53 13.88 -2.95
C ASN A 91 11.27 14.77 -2.98
N THR A 92 11.06 15.56 -1.95
CA THR A 92 9.90 16.43 -1.80
C THR A 92 10.30 17.84 -1.35
N ASN A 93 9.32 18.73 -1.24
CA ASN A 93 9.50 20.12 -0.79
C ASN A 93 8.44 20.48 0.26
N VAL A 94 8.53 21.66 0.84
CA VAL A 94 7.64 22.09 1.93
C VAL A 94 6.26 22.56 1.48
N MET A 95 6.04 22.79 0.19
CA MET A 95 4.79 23.41 -0.31
C MET A 95 3.51 22.63 0.04
N PRO A 96 3.45 21.29 -0.10
CA PRO A 96 2.26 20.53 0.33
C PRO A 96 1.96 20.72 1.82
N PHE A 97 2.98 20.83 2.64
CA PHE A 97 2.83 20.95 4.10
C PHE A 97 2.34 22.33 4.50
N ILE A 98 2.96 23.41 4.00
CA ILE A 98 2.61 24.77 4.41
C ILE A 98 1.35 25.31 3.70
N LEU A 99 1.09 24.94 2.43
CA LEU A 99 -0.05 25.44 1.67
C LEU A 99 -1.31 24.57 1.80
N ARG A 100 -1.16 23.27 2.13
CA ARG A 100 -2.29 22.33 2.24
C ARG A 100 -2.37 21.61 3.57
N SER A 101 -1.50 21.92 4.52
CA SER A 101 -1.48 21.23 5.82
C SER A 101 -1.43 19.70 5.67
N VAL A 102 -0.79 19.19 4.63
CA VAL A 102 -0.63 17.74 4.40
C VAL A 102 0.16 17.14 5.57
N LYS A 103 -0.28 15.97 6.03
CA LYS A 103 0.40 15.23 7.10
C LYS A 103 1.11 14.04 6.49
N LEU A 104 2.42 13.94 6.69
CA LEU A 104 3.19 12.73 6.42
C LEU A 104 3.38 11.99 7.75
N TRP A 105 2.82 10.79 7.84
CA TRP A 105 2.89 9.97 9.04
C TRP A 105 3.67 8.68 8.77
N GLY A 106 4.82 8.53 9.42
CA GLY A 106 5.58 7.29 9.43
C GLY A 106 4.86 6.24 10.29
N ILE A 107 4.68 5.04 9.75
CA ILE A 107 4.04 3.91 10.44
C ILE A 107 5.13 2.94 10.90
N ASP A 108 5.52 3.04 12.15
CA ASP A 108 6.39 2.07 12.79
C ASP A 108 5.57 0.86 13.27
N SER A 109 5.66 -0.24 12.53
CA SER A 109 5.00 -1.50 12.88
C SER A 109 5.83 -2.37 13.84
N VAL A 110 7.08 -2.01 14.11
CA VAL A 110 8.01 -2.78 14.98
C VAL A 110 7.87 -2.38 16.42
N ALA A 111 7.98 -1.09 16.74
CA ALA A 111 7.99 -0.57 18.10
C ALA A 111 6.59 -0.32 18.69
N VAL A 112 5.52 -0.67 17.96
CA VAL A 112 4.15 -0.52 18.47
C VAL A 112 3.91 -1.43 19.69
N SER A 113 3.30 -0.88 20.75
CA SER A 113 3.00 -1.65 21.97
C SER A 113 2.06 -2.83 21.69
N ALA A 114 2.18 -3.93 22.47
CA ALA A 114 1.32 -5.10 22.34
C ALA A 114 -0.18 -4.73 22.42
N LYS A 115 -0.57 -3.88 23.38
CA LYS A 115 -1.95 -3.39 23.55
C LYS A 115 -2.46 -2.66 22.29
N ARG A 116 -1.64 -1.80 21.69
CA ARG A 116 -2.02 -1.09 20.47
C ARG A 116 -2.11 -2.04 19.28
N ARG A 117 -1.20 -3.01 19.18
CA ARG A 117 -1.21 -4.04 18.14
C ARG A 117 -2.47 -4.89 18.22
N GLU A 118 -2.83 -5.39 19.41
CA GLU A 118 -4.04 -6.16 19.64
C GLU A 118 -5.30 -5.39 19.26
N PHE A 119 -5.41 -4.12 19.68
CA PHE A 119 -6.50 -3.25 19.28
C PHE A 119 -6.58 -3.08 17.76
N VAL A 120 -5.48 -2.80 17.08
CA VAL A 120 -5.47 -2.64 15.60
C VAL A 120 -5.87 -3.94 14.92
N TRP A 121 -5.37 -5.09 15.36
CA TRP A 121 -5.77 -6.39 14.79
C TRP A 121 -7.26 -6.69 14.99
N SER A 122 -7.82 -6.41 16.16
CA SER A 122 -9.25 -6.60 16.41
C SER A 122 -10.12 -5.76 15.45
N GLN A 123 -9.71 -4.53 15.15
CA GLN A 123 -10.41 -3.67 14.18
C GLN A 123 -10.24 -4.18 12.75
N VAL A 124 -9.02 -4.50 12.34
CA VAL A 124 -8.71 -4.95 10.98
C VAL A 124 -9.42 -6.27 10.67
N THR A 125 -9.40 -7.24 11.58
CA THR A 125 -10.06 -8.54 11.36
C THR A 125 -11.58 -8.45 11.22
N SER A 126 -12.22 -7.47 11.85
CA SER A 126 -13.66 -7.22 11.69
C SER A 126 -14.03 -6.59 10.32
N LEU A 127 -13.05 -6.02 9.62
CA LEU A 127 -13.23 -5.33 8.34
C LEU A 127 -12.81 -6.16 7.13
N ILE A 128 -12.08 -7.27 7.34
CA ILE A 128 -11.57 -8.11 6.26
C ILE A 128 -12.56 -9.23 5.92
N ASP A 129 -12.85 -9.38 4.63
CA ASP A 129 -13.43 -10.60 4.10
C ASP A 129 -12.31 -11.62 3.83
N PHE A 130 -12.22 -12.62 4.69
CA PHE A 130 -11.17 -13.63 4.60
C PHE A 130 -11.32 -14.54 3.37
N ASN A 131 -12.54 -14.74 2.83
CA ASN A 131 -12.73 -15.51 1.61
C ASN A 131 -12.06 -14.81 0.44
N VAL A 132 -12.33 -13.51 0.28
CA VAL A 132 -11.72 -12.69 -0.77
C VAL A 132 -10.20 -12.53 -0.56
N LEU A 133 -9.74 -12.39 0.69
CA LEU A 133 -8.31 -12.30 0.98
C LEU A 133 -7.58 -13.60 0.63
N ASN A 134 -8.16 -14.75 0.91
CA ASN A 134 -7.57 -16.06 0.63
C ASN A 134 -7.33 -16.30 -0.87
N ASP A 135 -8.13 -15.70 -1.76
CA ASP A 135 -7.88 -15.73 -3.21
C ASP A 135 -6.53 -15.10 -3.59
N THR A 136 -5.96 -14.28 -2.71
CA THR A 136 -4.64 -13.64 -2.90
C THR A 136 -3.50 -14.35 -2.16
N VAL A 137 -3.76 -15.51 -1.55
CA VAL A 137 -2.79 -16.28 -0.75
C VAL A 137 -2.35 -17.51 -1.53
N LYS A 138 -1.04 -17.70 -1.66
CA LYS A 138 -0.43 -18.94 -2.15
C LYS A 138 0.27 -19.65 -1.01
N VAL A 139 -0.16 -20.88 -0.70
CA VAL A 139 0.51 -21.71 0.31
C VAL A 139 1.53 -22.60 -0.39
N ILE A 140 2.75 -22.61 0.09
CA ILE A 140 3.89 -23.39 -0.44
C ILE A 140 4.55 -24.20 0.67
N SER A 141 5.33 -25.20 0.27
CA SER A 141 6.23 -25.93 1.18
C SER A 141 7.57 -25.16 1.36
N MET A 142 8.36 -25.55 2.36
CA MET A 142 9.71 -25.04 2.57
C MET A 142 10.62 -25.29 1.35
N LYS A 143 10.45 -26.40 0.63
CA LYS A 143 11.26 -26.77 -0.55
C LYS A 143 11.04 -25.82 -1.71
N GLU A 144 9.81 -25.34 -1.91
CA GLU A 144 9.45 -24.41 -3.00
C GLU A 144 9.95 -22.97 -2.76
N LEU A 145 10.42 -22.67 -1.55
CA LEU A 145 10.81 -21.30 -1.18
C LEU A 145 11.94 -20.75 -2.05
N LEU A 146 12.94 -21.58 -2.36
CA LEU A 146 14.07 -21.18 -3.20
C LEU A 146 13.67 -20.81 -4.62
N ASP A 147 12.64 -21.45 -5.17
CA ASP A 147 12.13 -21.18 -6.52
C ASP A 147 11.35 -19.86 -6.58
N ILE A 148 10.81 -19.43 -5.44
CA ILE A 148 9.99 -18.22 -5.36
C ILE A 148 10.82 -16.95 -5.14
N PHE A 149 11.94 -17.03 -4.44
CA PHE A 149 12.76 -15.86 -4.13
C PHE A 149 13.16 -15.01 -5.35
N PRO A 150 13.60 -15.59 -6.49
CA PRO A 150 13.93 -14.80 -7.66
C PRO A 150 12.74 -13.96 -8.18
N ASN A 151 11.54 -14.52 -8.14
CA ASN A 151 10.32 -13.83 -8.56
C ASN A 151 9.91 -12.73 -7.58
N MET A 152 10.10 -12.95 -6.28
CA MET A 152 9.86 -11.92 -5.26
C MET A 152 10.80 -10.73 -5.44
N LEU A 153 12.10 -10.98 -5.63
CA LEU A 153 13.10 -9.94 -5.84
C LEU A 153 12.83 -9.11 -7.11
N LYS A 154 12.29 -9.74 -8.15
CA LYS A 154 11.86 -9.07 -9.39
C LYS A 154 10.48 -8.40 -9.27
N GLY A 155 9.83 -8.45 -8.09
CA GLY A 155 8.50 -7.90 -7.90
C GLY A 155 7.39 -8.64 -8.67
N GLN A 156 7.62 -9.88 -9.11
CA GLN A 156 6.70 -10.66 -9.94
C GLN A 156 5.66 -11.47 -9.15
N THR A 157 5.73 -11.43 -7.82
CA THR A 157 4.74 -12.10 -6.96
C THR A 157 3.54 -11.21 -6.69
N PHE A 158 2.35 -11.80 -6.54
CA PHE A 158 1.12 -11.11 -6.16
C PHE A 158 0.57 -11.67 -4.85
N GLY A 159 -0.04 -10.81 -4.05
CA GLY A 159 -0.68 -11.20 -2.81
C GLY A 159 0.32 -11.61 -1.72
N ARG A 160 0.05 -12.71 -1.07
CA ARG A 160 0.85 -13.23 0.04
C ARG A 160 1.27 -14.66 -0.21
N ILE A 161 2.51 -14.96 0.08
CA ILE A 161 3.03 -16.33 0.09
C ILE A 161 3.14 -16.77 1.54
N VAL A 162 2.50 -17.87 1.86
CA VAL A 162 2.54 -18.51 3.18
C VAL A 162 3.30 -19.82 3.05
N VAL A 163 4.31 -20.01 3.88
CA VAL A 163 5.08 -21.24 3.93
C VAL A 163 4.47 -22.17 4.98
N ASP A 164 3.99 -23.32 4.52
CA ASP A 164 3.56 -24.38 5.41
C ASP A 164 4.79 -25.24 5.78
N VAL A 165 5.23 -25.09 7.02
CA VAL A 165 6.42 -25.78 7.53
C VAL A 165 6.23 -27.29 7.75
N ASN A 166 5.00 -27.77 7.65
CA ASN A 166 4.66 -29.19 7.80
C ASN A 166 4.48 -29.92 6.47
N LYS A 167 4.69 -29.23 5.36
CA LYS A 167 4.56 -29.75 3.99
C LYS A 167 5.91 -30.09 3.39
#